data_6ba6a7bfeac02daaca83c8f6fc9cac91
#
_entry.id   6ba6a7bfeac02daaca83c8f6fc9cac91
#
_cell.length_a   1.000
_cell.length_b   1.000
_cell.length_c   1.000
_cell.angle_alpha   90.00
_cell.angle_beta   90.00
_cell.angle_gamma   90.00
#
_symmetry.space_group_name_H-M   'P 1'
#
loop_
_entity.id
_entity.type
_entity.pdbx_description
1 polymer ?
#
loop_
_entity_poly.entity_id
_entity_poly.type
_entity_poly.pdbx_seq_one_letter_code
_entity_poly.pdbx_strand_id
1 'polypeptide(L)'
;MEIREGLTFDDVRLVPKFSDISSRSQTNLSTKLSRNISLNIPLISANMDTVTEAPMAVVMAREGVIGIIHRFLTIEEEVNQVLKVKRSGSVIIENPYTIQPEQTIQNAFNLMDEKGVSGLVVTNADSTLGGILTERDVLFESSNSSKLVMELMTKDVITAHVGIDMEQAKLVLKNNRIEKLPLIDENNHVKGLITSQDIADLEKYPDASKDKKGRPLVGAAVGVKGDFMERTEALIEAETDVLVVDIAHGHSENAINTVKNIKKAFPDCELIAGNVATSKGTEDLIKAGVDAVKVGVGSGSICITRVITGSGVPQLTAVLDCAKIGKKHDIPIISDGGTRTSGDATKALAAGASSIMVGSILGGTDESPGSTITKNGKRFKIYRGMASLGASIGRKSKETGTFDLTEDLNDYVAEGVEAMVPYKGSVTDLIVQITGGIRSGLSYCGAHNIKQMHENAEFIKMSGAGFAESQPHDVDLM
;
A
#
# COMPACT_ATOMS: atom_id res chain seq x y z
N MET A 1 19.12 -35.75 -14.07
CA MET A 1 18.51 -34.51 -13.54
C MET A 1 17.25 -34.93 -12.80
N GLU A 2 17.11 -34.60 -11.54
CA GLU A 2 15.89 -34.85 -10.78
C GLU A 2 14.91 -33.69 -11.03
N ILE A 3 13.67 -34.03 -11.38
CA ILE A 3 12.59 -33.05 -11.59
C ILE A 3 11.74 -33.01 -10.33
N ARG A 4 11.76 -31.89 -9.62
CA ARG A 4 10.95 -31.66 -8.41
C ARG A 4 9.49 -31.41 -8.79
N GLU A 5 8.56 -31.86 -7.96
CA GLU A 5 7.17 -31.46 -8.04
C GLU A 5 6.98 -30.03 -7.49
N GLY A 6 6.22 -29.22 -8.22
CA GLY A 6 5.85 -27.86 -7.81
C GLY A 6 4.34 -27.76 -7.61
N LEU A 7 3.89 -27.25 -6.46
CA LEU A 7 2.49 -27.13 -6.06
C LEU A 7 2.01 -25.69 -6.02
N THR A 8 0.80 -25.45 -6.52
CA THR A 8 0.05 -24.21 -6.38
C THR A 8 -0.92 -24.28 -5.19
N PHE A 9 -1.62 -23.19 -4.91
CA PHE A 9 -2.67 -23.20 -3.87
C PHE A 9 -3.85 -24.12 -4.22
N ASP A 10 -4.12 -24.39 -5.49
CA ASP A 10 -5.20 -25.29 -5.89
C ASP A 10 -4.86 -26.76 -5.62
N ASP A 11 -3.59 -27.13 -5.63
CA ASP A 11 -3.14 -28.49 -5.45
C ASP A 11 -3.29 -29.01 -4.02
N VAL A 12 -3.63 -28.14 -3.06
CA VAL A 12 -3.71 -28.53 -1.66
C VAL A 12 -4.93 -27.95 -0.94
N ARG A 13 -5.27 -28.62 0.19
CA ARG A 13 -6.16 -28.07 1.22
C ARG A 13 -5.50 -28.16 2.59
N LEU A 14 -5.97 -27.34 3.53
CA LEU A 14 -5.60 -27.43 4.94
C LEU A 14 -6.45 -28.51 5.61
N VAL A 15 -5.81 -29.38 6.39
CA VAL A 15 -6.48 -30.40 7.19
C VAL A 15 -7.08 -29.73 8.42
N PRO A 16 -8.40 -29.82 8.67
CA PRO A 16 -9.01 -29.28 9.88
C PRO A 16 -8.43 -29.93 11.14
N LYS A 17 -8.20 -29.11 12.15
CA LYS A 17 -7.69 -29.53 13.47
C LYS A 17 -8.73 -29.26 14.55
N PHE A 18 -8.53 -29.83 15.74
CA PHE A 18 -9.30 -29.44 16.90
C PHE A 18 -9.16 -27.93 17.14
N SER A 19 -10.27 -27.28 17.44
CA SER A 19 -10.34 -25.83 17.68
C SER A 19 -11.19 -25.54 18.91
N ASP A 20 -10.64 -24.75 19.82
CA ASP A 20 -11.31 -24.17 20.97
C ASP A 20 -11.85 -22.75 20.71
N ILE A 21 -11.73 -22.28 19.46
CA ILE A 21 -12.15 -20.94 19.02
C ILE A 21 -13.67 -20.93 18.83
N SER A 22 -14.40 -20.33 19.77
CA SER A 22 -15.86 -20.22 19.75
C SER A 22 -16.38 -19.07 18.87
N SER A 23 -15.54 -18.04 18.63
CA SER A 23 -15.85 -16.93 17.73
C SER A 23 -14.60 -16.53 16.92
N ARG A 24 -14.78 -16.25 15.64
CA ARG A 24 -13.70 -15.78 14.76
C ARG A 24 -13.06 -14.47 15.23
N SER A 25 -13.78 -13.66 16.02
CA SER A 25 -13.26 -12.44 16.65
C SER A 25 -12.15 -12.71 17.68
N GLN A 26 -12.03 -13.94 18.18
CA GLN A 26 -10.95 -14.35 19.09
C GLN A 26 -9.60 -14.57 18.38
N THR A 27 -9.59 -14.57 17.03
CA THR A 27 -8.35 -14.74 16.27
C THR A 27 -7.65 -13.41 16.07
N ASN A 28 -6.32 -13.40 16.29
CA ASN A 28 -5.45 -12.26 16.06
C ASN A 28 -4.71 -12.42 14.73
N LEU A 29 -4.87 -11.43 13.84
CA LEU A 29 -4.22 -11.42 12.53
C LEU A 29 -2.93 -10.60 12.50
N SER A 30 -2.53 -10.00 13.62
CA SER A 30 -1.30 -9.19 13.65
C SER A 30 -0.08 -10.02 13.23
N THR A 31 0.77 -9.40 12.45
CA THR A 31 1.93 -10.04 11.83
C THR A 31 3.07 -9.05 11.62
N LYS A 32 4.23 -9.55 11.23
CA LYS A 32 5.35 -8.72 10.80
C LYS A 32 5.32 -8.51 9.28
N LEU A 33 5.44 -7.24 8.87
CA LEU A 33 5.73 -6.85 7.48
C LEU A 33 7.22 -6.99 7.19
N SER A 34 8.03 -6.43 8.07
CA SER A 34 9.48 -6.46 8.03
C SER A 34 10.03 -6.68 9.44
N ARG A 35 11.35 -6.63 9.62
CA ARG A 35 11.99 -6.87 10.92
C ARG A 35 11.39 -6.03 12.04
N ASN A 36 11.13 -4.75 11.79
CA ASN A 36 10.70 -3.79 12.82
C ASN A 36 9.28 -3.24 12.61
N ILE A 37 8.64 -3.51 11.46
CA ILE A 37 7.27 -3.06 11.18
C ILE A 37 6.29 -4.20 11.33
N SER A 38 5.20 -3.94 12.05
CA SER A 38 4.07 -4.87 12.22
C SER A 38 2.81 -4.32 11.56
N LEU A 39 1.96 -5.23 11.10
CA LEU A 39 0.62 -4.94 10.57
C LEU A 39 -0.44 -5.61 11.45
N ASN A 40 -1.61 -5.02 11.54
CA ASN A 40 -2.76 -5.60 12.24
C ASN A 40 -3.46 -6.67 11.38
N ILE A 41 -3.37 -6.55 10.06
CA ILE A 41 -3.91 -7.49 9.08
C ILE A 41 -2.80 -7.84 8.07
N PRO A 42 -2.60 -9.14 7.73
CA PRO A 42 -1.46 -9.63 6.96
C PRO A 42 -1.60 -9.37 5.44
N LEU A 43 -2.07 -8.20 5.04
CA LEU A 43 -2.28 -7.84 3.64
C LEU A 43 -1.43 -6.63 3.25
N ILE A 44 -1.04 -6.59 1.97
CA ILE A 44 -0.26 -5.51 1.36
C ILE A 44 -0.84 -5.24 -0.02
N SER A 45 -1.13 -3.99 -0.39
CA SER A 45 -1.46 -3.71 -1.79
C SER A 45 -0.21 -3.62 -2.65
N ALA A 46 -0.28 -4.27 -3.83
CA ALA A 46 0.86 -4.41 -4.72
C ALA A 46 1.29 -3.06 -5.33
N ASN A 47 2.59 -2.87 -5.46
CA ASN A 47 3.22 -1.71 -6.07
C ASN A 47 3.07 -1.68 -7.60
N MET A 48 1.83 -1.68 -8.06
CA MET A 48 1.45 -1.65 -9.48
C MET A 48 0.73 -0.35 -9.79
N ASP A 49 1.02 0.22 -10.96
CA ASP A 49 0.47 1.50 -11.42
C ASP A 49 -1.06 1.50 -11.67
N THR A 50 -1.68 0.33 -11.62
CA THR A 50 -3.13 0.14 -11.69
C THR A 50 -3.73 -0.40 -10.38
N VAL A 51 -2.96 -0.41 -9.29
CA VAL A 51 -3.38 -0.89 -7.97
C VAL A 51 -3.16 0.13 -6.86
N THR A 52 -1.93 0.64 -6.70
CA THR A 52 -1.58 1.40 -5.50
C THR A 52 -0.97 2.76 -5.81
N GLU A 53 -1.76 3.80 -5.57
CA GLU A 53 -1.36 5.18 -5.35
C GLU A 53 -1.91 5.67 -4.01
N ALA A 54 -1.79 6.96 -3.69
CA ALA A 54 -2.18 7.50 -2.39
C ALA A 54 -3.62 7.13 -1.96
N PRO A 55 -4.67 7.20 -2.82
CA PRO A 55 -6.02 6.84 -2.40
C PRO A 55 -6.11 5.41 -1.86
N MET A 56 -5.52 4.44 -2.57
CA MET A 56 -5.44 3.04 -2.12
C MET A 56 -4.64 2.91 -0.83
N ALA A 57 -3.44 3.50 -0.77
CA ALA A 57 -2.55 3.38 0.38
C ALA A 57 -3.16 3.98 1.66
N VAL A 58 -3.94 5.06 1.55
CA VAL A 58 -4.68 5.67 2.67
C VAL A 58 -5.70 4.69 3.25
N VAL A 59 -6.54 4.11 2.40
CA VAL A 59 -7.57 3.17 2.87
C VAL A 59 -6.91 1.90 3.42
N MET A 60 -5.87 1.39 2.76
CA MET A 60 -5.10 0.26 3.26
C MET A 60 -4.59 0.52 4.69
N ALA A 61 -3.96 1.66 4.94
CA ALA A 61 -3.46 1.98 6.28
C ALA A 61 -4.58 2.12 7.32
N ARG A 62 -5.72 2.72 6.97
CA ARG A 62 -6.92 2.83 7.84
C ARG A 62 -7.45 1.46 8.24
N GLU A 63 -7.46 0.51 7.34
CA GLU A 63 -7.94 -0.86 7.58
C GLU A 63 -6.89 -1.77 8.26
N GLY A 64 -5.78 -1.24 8.75
CA GLY A 64 -4.76 -2.03 9.48
C GLY A 64 -3.79 -2.81 8.60
N VAL A 65 -3.71 -2.47 7.32
CA VAL A 65 -2.83 -3.04 6.29
C VAL A 65 -1.84 -1.98 5.79
N ILE A 66 -1.13 -2.20 4.69
CA ILE A 66 -0.22 -1.21 4.11
C ILE A 66 -0.31 -1.19 2.59
N GLY A 67 -0.20 0.01 1.99
CA GLY A 67 -0.04 0.18 0.56
C GLY A 67 1.41 0.47 0.18
N ILE A 68 1.86 -0.14 -0.94
CA ILE A 68 3.18 0.14 -1.52
C ILE A 68 3.00 0.95 -2.80
N ILE A 69 3.44 2.21 -2.79
CA ILE A 69 3.39 3.09 -3.97
C ILE A 69 4.31 2.54 -5.05
N HIS A 70 3.87 2.59 -6.29
CA HIS A 70 4.65 2.08 -7.42
C HIS A 70 5.69 3.10 -7.91
N ARG A 71 6.79 2.62 -8.50
CA ARG A 71 7.92 3.43 -8.98
C ARG A 71 7.78 3.98 -10.42
N PHE A 72 6.66 3.74 -11.12
CA PHE A 72 6.42 4.25 -12.48
C PHE A 72 5.90 5.68 -12.47
N LEU A 73 6.55 6.48 -11.65
CA LEU A 73 6.34 7.89 -11.40
C LEU A 73 7.70 8.60 -11.45
N THR A 74 7.73 9.90 -11.67
CA THR A 74 8.95 10.67 -11.38
C THR A 74 9.25 10.62 -9.89
N ILE A 75 10.45 10.95 -9.46
CA ILE A 75 10.80 10.99 -8.03
C ILE A 75 9.85 11.94 -7.29
N GLU A 76 9.62 13.12 -7.83
CA GLU A 76 8.72 14.13 -7.25
C GLU A 76 7.27 13.64 -7.15
N GLU A 77 6.75 13.00 -8.20
CA GLU A 77 5.40 12.43 -8.19
C GLU A 77 5.24 11.34 -7.12
N GLU A 78 6.22 10.43 -6.98
CA GLU A 78 6.19 9.35 -6.00
C GLU A 78 6.29 9.89 -4.57
N VAL A 79 7.19 10.83 -4.32
CA VAL A 79 7.30 11.57 -3.04
C VAL A 79 5.98 12.24 -2.70
N ASN A 80 5.33 12.90 -3.66
CA ASN A 80 4.04 13.52 -3.45
C ASN A 80 2.93 12.51 -3.08
N GLN A 81 2.96 11.30 -3.66
CA GLN A 81 2.03 10.23 -3.24
C GLN A 81 2.26 9.83 -1.78
N VAL A 82 3.52 9.62 -1.37
CA VAL A 82 3.88 9.30 0.02
C VAL A 82 3.42 10.41 0.98
N LEU A 83 3.71 11.67 0.66
CA LEU A 83 3.31 12.82 1.48
C LEU A 83 1.79 12.93 1.63
N LYS A 84 1.02 12.64 0.56
CA LYS A 84 -0.46 12.58 0.63
C LYS A 84 -0.93 11.52 1.64
N VAL A 85 -0.31 10.34 1.65
CA VAL A 85 -0.64 9.28 2.62
C VAL A 85 -0.28 9.72 4.03
N LYS A 86 0.93 10.23 4.25
CA LYS A 86 1.40 10.67 5.58
C LYS A 86 0.52 11.75 6.20
N ARG A 87 -0.06 12.61 5.38
CA ARG A 87 -0.97 13.68 5.84
C ARG A 87 -2.39 13.21 6.10
N SER A 88 -2.85 12.14 5.44
CA SER A 88 -4.26 11.72 5.45
C SER A 88 -4.80 11.17 6.78
N GLY A 89 -4.00 11.07 7.80
CA GLY A 89 -4.41 10.54 9.10
C GLY A 89 -3.48 10.98 10.22
N SER A 90 -2.76 12.07 10.00
CA SER A 90 -2.00 12.73 11.04
C SER A 90 -2.98 13.49 11.93
N VAL A 91 -3.04 13.13 13.21
CA VAL A 91 -3.88 13.84 14.18
C VAL A 91 -3.48 15.30 14.29
N ILE A 92 -2.18 15.58 14.15
CA ILE A 92 -1.61 16.92 14.09
C ILE A 92 -0.87 17.03 12.76
N ILE A 93 -1.36 17.87 11.88
CA ILE A 93 -0.67 18.24 10.65
C ILE A 93 0.40 19.27 11.04
N GLU A 94 1.66 18.84 11.23
CA GLU A 94 2.76 19.70 11.70
C GLU A 94 3.10 20.84 10.74
N ASN A 95 2.89 20.67 9.43
CA ASN A 95 3.12 21.66 8.40
C ASN A 95 1.85 21.83 7.55
N PRO A 96 0.83 22.57 8.06
CA PRO A 96 -0.39 22.83 7.29
C PRO A 96 -0.06 23.67 6.05
N TYR A 97 -0.83 23.48 4.98
CA TYR A 97 -0.71 24.37 3.83
C TYR A 97 -1.16 25.76 4.20
N THR A 98 -0.32 26.73 3.86
CA THR A 98 -0.55 28.14 4.18
C THR A 98 -0.70 28.97 2.92
N ILE A 99 -1.38 30.11 3.05
CA ILE A 99 -1.52 31.12 2.01
C ILE A 99 -1.39 32.49 2.66
N GLN A 100 -0.90 33.48 1.92
CA GLN A 100 -0.79 34.84 2.43
C GLN A 100 -2.07 35.66 2.20
N PRO A 101 -2.42 36.59 3.07
CA PRO A 101 -3.67 37.37 2.97
C PRO A 101 -3.82 38.15 1.68
N GLU A 102 -2.70 38.60 1.07
CA GLU A 102 -2.63 39.40 -0.15
C GLU A 102 -2.75 38.57 -1.43
N GLN A 103 -2.71 37.23 -1.33
CA GLN A 103 -2.91 36.34 -2.49
C GLN A 103 -4.38 36.31 -2.91
N THR A 104 -4.62 35.92 -4.16
CA THR A 104 -5.97 35.89 -4.72
C THR A 104 -6.71 34.60 -4.35
N ILE A 105 -8.04 34.66 -4.41
CA ILE A 105 -8.89 33.47 -4.25
C ILE A 105 -8.60 32.42 -5.32
N GLN A 106 -8.24 32.85 -6.55
CA GLN A 106 -7.79 31.91 -7.58
C GLN A 106 -6.56 31.11 -7.14
N ASN A 107 -5.55 31.78 -6.50
CA ASN A 107 -4.37 31.07 -5.96
C ASN A 107 -4.77 30.09 -4.87
N ALA A 108 -5.73 30.46 -4.02
CA ALA A 108 -6.26 29.56 -2.99
C ALA A 108 -6.94 28.33 -3.59
N PHE A 109 -7.79 28.49 -4.59
CA PHE A 109 -8.43 27.36 -5.31
C PHE A 109 -7.37 26.42 -5.93
N ASN A 110 -6.40 26.98 -6.66
CA ASN A 110 -5.35 26.19 -7.29
C ASN A 110 -4.55 25.39 -6.24
N LEU A 111 -4.22 26.00 -5.11
CA LEU A 111 -3.49 25.35 -4.04
C LEU A 111 -4.34 24.27 -3.35
N MET A 112 -5.62 24.54 -3.10
CA MET A 112 -6.53 23.54 -2.52
C MET A 112 -6.69 22.33 -3.45
N ASP A 113 -6.88 22.54 -4.76
CA ASP A 113 -7.03 21.47 -5.76
C ASP A 113 -5.73 20.69 -5.94
N GLU A 114 -4.60 21.37 -6.12
CA GLU A 114 -3.28 20.73 -6.24
C GLU A 114 -2.93 19.85 -5.03
N LYS A 115 -3.24 20.34 -3.83
CA LYS A 115 -2.90 19.65 -2.57
C LYS A 115 -4.02 18.73 -2.07
N GLY A 116 -5.21 18.77 -2.67
CA GLY A 116 -6.37 17.98 -2.27
C GLY A 116 -6.87 18.31 -0.85
N VAL A 117 -6.91 19.59 -0.49
CA VAL A 117 -7.33 20.06 0.85
C VAL A 117 -8.51 21.01 0.77
N SER A 118 -9.41 20.94 1.77
CA SER A 118 -10.64 21.76 1.87
C SER A 118 -10.43 23.07 2.63
N GLY A 119 -9.20 23.51 2.81
CA GLY A 119 -8.92 24.79 3.46
C GLY A 119 -7.44 25.00 3.76
N LEU A 120 -7.09 26.26 3.92
CA LEU A 120 -5.74 26.75 4.08
C LEU A 120 -5.65 27.61 5.36
N VAL A 121 -4.54 27.50 6.07
CA VAL A 121 -4.23 28.43 7.15
C VAL A 121 -3.66 29.69 6.52
N VAL A 122 -4.22 30.85 6.87
CA VAL A 122 -3.71 32.12 6.36
C VAL A 122 -2.64 32.64 7.32
N THR A 123 -1.42 32.86 6.81
CA THR A 123 -0.28 33.33 7.61
C THR A 123 0.27 34.64 7.06
N ASN A 124 0.66 35.50 7.97
CA ASN A 124 1.42 36.70 7.64
C ASN A 124 2.85 36.35 7.17
N ALA A 125 3.59 37.35 6.66
CA ALA A 125 4.96 37.17 6.17
C ALA A 125 5.94 36.63 7.26
N ASP A 126 5.65 36.89 8.52
CA ASP A 126 6.41 36.40 9.69
C ASP A 126 5.95 35.04 10.21
N SER A 127 5.09 34.33 9.47
CA SER A 127 4.49 33.04 9.83
C SER A 127 3.53 33.10 11.03
N THR A 128 3.10 34.27 11.49
CA THR A 128 2.03 34.40 12.48
C THR A 128 0.66 34.08 11.84
N LEU A 129 -0.27 33.61 12.65
CA LEU A 129 -1.63 33.30 12.19
C LEU A 129 -2.37 34.61 11.84
N GLY A 130 -2.82 34.72 10.57
CA GLY A 130 -3.63 35.85 10.07
C GLY A 130 -5.11 35.47 9.92
N GLY A 131 -5.43 34.18 9.74
CA GLY A 131 -6.79 33.71 9.51
C GLY A 131 -6.86 32.27 9.08
N ILE A 132 -8.05 31.87 8.65
CA ILE A 132 -8.29 30.57 8.00
C ILE A 132 -9.23 30.77 6.81
N LEU A 133 -8.97 30.08 5.69
CA LEU A 133 -9.81 30.08 4.51
C LEU A 133 -10.22 28.64 4.20
N THR A 134 -11.52 28.39 4.06
CA THR A 134 -12.08 27.07 3.76
C THR A 134 -12.92 27.09 2.49
N GLU A 135 -13.22 25.91 1.94
CA GLU A 135 -14.13 25.81 0.79
C GLU A 135 -15.50 26.48 1.04
N ARG A 136 -15.96 26.52 2.30
CA ARG A 136 -17.22 27.20 2.66
C ARG A 136 -17.15 28.71 2.46
N ASP A 137 -16.00 29.31 2.75
CA ASP A 137 -15.80 30.75 2.64
C ASP A 137 -15.78 31.21 1.17
N VAL A 138 -15.42 30.29 0.27
CA VAL A 138 -15.30 30.57 -1.17
C VAL A 138 -16.36 29.85 -2.02
N LEU A 139 -17.34 29.19 -1.40
CA LEU A 139 -18.33 28.34 -2.08
C LEU A 139 -19.08 29.03 -3.23
N PHE A 140 -19.33 30.34 -3.10
CA PHE A 140 -20.06 31.12 -4.08
C PHE A 140 -19.17 32.03 -4.93
N GLU A 141 -17.84 31.86 -4.81
CA GLU A 141 -16.89 32.62 -5.61
C GLU A 141 -16.51 31.87 -6.89
N SER A 142 -16.18 32.61 -7.93
CA SER A 142 -15.61 32.02 -9.15
C SER A 142 -14.18 31.58 -8.89
N SER A 143 -13.78 30.44 -9.47
CA SER A 143 -12.40 29.98 -9.45
C SER A 143 -11.39 30.97 -10.05
N ASN A 144 -11.86 31.92 -10.85
CA ASN A 144 -11.06 33.01 -11.44
C ASN A 144 -11.21 34.35 -10.68
N SER A 145 -11.69 34.32 -9.43
CA SER A 145 -11.93 35.54 -8.64
C SER A 145 -10.60 36.24 -8.33
N SER A 146 -10.56 37.53 -8.59
CA SER A 146 -9.41 38.42 -8.26
C SER A 146 -9.48 38.98 -6.84
N LYS A 147 -10.53 38.64 -6.07
CA LYS A 147 -10.60 39.04 -4.64
C LYS A 147 -9.42 38.48 -3.88
N LEU A 148 -9.02 39.20 -2.84
CA LEU A 148 -7.94 38.78 -1.98
C LEU A 148 -8.42 37.84 -0.89
N VAL A 149 -7.56 36.94 -0.44
CA VAL A 149 -7.83 35.99 0.65
C VAL A 149 -8.32 36.72 1.90
N MET A 150 -7.70 37.86 2.24
CA MET A 150 -8.07 38.70 3.40
C MET A 150 -9.51 39.22 3.39
N GLU A 151 -10.16 39.24 2.22
CA GLU A 151 -11.54 39.74 2.09
C GLU A 151 -12.56 38.67 2.50
N LEU A 152 -12.19 37.37 2.37
CA LEU A 152 -13.10 36.24 2.58
C LEU A 152 -12.70 35.34 3.74
N MET A 153 -11.43 35.38 4.19
CA MET A 153 -10.95 34.57 5.30
C MET A 153 -11.68 34.87 6.62
N THR A 154 -11.83 33.87 7.46
CA THR A 154 -12.20 34.05 8.86
C THR A 154 -11.00 34.59 9.63
N LYS A 155 -11.12 35.79 10.25
CA LYS A 155 -10.04 36.47 10.98
C LYS A 155 -9.97 36.07 12.45
N ASP A 156 -11.13 35.97 13.10
CA ASP A 156 -11.27 35.55 14.51
C ASP A 156 -11.19 34.03 14.60
N VAL A 157 -9.98 33.48 14.53
CA VAL A 157 -9.74 32.05 14.48
C VAL A 157 -9.64 31.48 15.91
N ILE A 158 -10.42 30.45 16.19
CA ILE A 158 -10.24 29.68 17.41
C ILE A 158 -9.01 28.80 17.26
N THR A 159 -8.09 28.92 18.20
CA THR A 159 -6.80 28.24 18.21
C THR A 159 -6.59 27.41 19.46
N ALA A 160 -5.56 26.58 19.45
CA ALA A 160 -5.04 25.90 20.63
C ALA A 160 -3.51 25.97 20.66
N HIS A 161 -2.91 25.69 21.81
CA HIS A 161 -1.47 25.60 21.92
C HIS A 161 -0.95 24.21 21.53
N VAL A 162 0.29 24.18 21.06
CA VAL A 162 1.02 22.92 20.80
C VAL A 162 1.03 22.06 22.06
N GLY A 163 0.72 20.76 21.92
CA GLY A 163 0.64 19.83 23.05
C GLY A 163 -0.74 19.69 23.67
N ILE A 164 -1.78 20.30 23.07
CA ILE A 164 -3.18 20.07 23.49
C ILE A 164 -3.49 18.58 23.46
N ASP A 165 -4.18 18.09 24.48
CA ASP A 165 -4.73 16.74 24.52
C ASP A 165 -5.85 16.54 23.48
N MET A 166 -5.94 15.34 22.90
CA MET A 166 -6.90 15.03 21.82
C MET A 166 -8.35 15.16 22.26
N GLU A 167 -8.69 14.75 23.48
CA GLU A 167 -10.06 14.90 24.01
C GLU A 167 -10.41 16.39 24.19
N GLN A 168 -9.44 17.19 24.60
CA GLN A 168 -9.61 18.64 24.70
C GLN A 168 -9.76 19.26 23.29
N ALA A 169 -8.94 18.88 22.32
CA ALA A 169 -9.05 19.35 20.93
C ALA A 169 -10.42 19.00 20.34
N LYS A 170 -10.91 17.77 20.57
CA LYS A 170 -12.26 17.34 20.19
C LYS A 170 -13.35 18.21 20.80
N LEU A 171 -13.24 18.53 22.10
CA LEU A 171 -14.19 19.39 22.77
C LEU A 171 -14.17 20.83 22.20
N VAL A 172 -13.00 21.39 21.91
CA VAL A 172 -12.87 22.71 21.28
C VAL A 172 -13.54 22.73 19.91
N LEU A 173 -13.25 21.77 19.03
CA LEU A 173 -13.87 21.64 17.70
C LEU A 173 -15.40 21.52 17.81
N LYS A 174 -15.88 20.63 18.69
CA LYS A 174 -17.32 20.37 18.90
C LYS A 174 -18.07 21.60 19.46
N ASN A 175 -17.55 22.20 20.53
CA ASN A 175 -18.22 23.30 21.21
C ASN A 175 -18.31 24.55 20.35
N ASN A 176 -17.30 24.79 19.53
CA ASN A 176 -17.23 25.94 18.64
C ASN A 176 -17.78 25.63 17.24
N ARG A 177 -18.17 24.39 16.94
CA ARG A 177 -18.69 23.93 15.65
C ARG A 177 -17.76 24.24 14.48
N ILE A 178 -16.46 24.13 14.72
CA ILE A 178 -15.41 24.32 13.71
C ILE A 178 -14.83 22.97 13.25
N GLU A 179 -14.31 22.95 12.03
CA GLU A 179 -13.71 21.73 11.44
C GLU A 179 -12.20 21.72 11.49
N LYS A 180 -11.60 22.88 11.70
CA LYS A 180 -10.15 23.08 11.67
C LYS A 180 -9.70 23.91 12.87
N LEU A 181 -8.74 23.40 13.61
CA LEU A 181 -8.18 24.00 14.83
C LEU A 181 -6.67 24.24 14.63
N PRO A 182 -6.25 25.45 14.25
CA PRO A 182 -4.82 25.78 14.17
C PRO A 182 -4.15 25.70 15.54
N LEU A 183 -2.95 25.11 15.55
CA LEU A 183 -2.08 25.07 16.72
C LEU A 183 -1.03 26.16 16.60
N ILE A 184 -0.90 26.97 17.65
CA ILE A 184 0.03 28.10 17.70
C ILE A 184 0.99 27.99 18.88
N ASP A 185 2.14 28.63 18.76
CA ASP A 185 3.05 28.88 19.89
C ASP A 185 2.69 30.17 20.66
N GLU A 186 3.49 30.51 21.67
CA GLU A 186 3.29 31.71 22.50
C GLU A 186 3.43 33.03 21.71
N ASN A 187 4.06 32.98 20.53
CA ASN A 187 4.25 34.14 19.65
C ASN A 187 3.23 34.16 18.49
N ASN A 188 2.15 33.36 18.57
CA ASN A 188 1.13 33.22 17.53
C ASN A 188 1.63 32.65 16.18
N HIS A 189 2.80 31.98 16.14
CA HIS A 189 3.22 31.27 14.93
C HIS A 189 2.49 29.96 14.79
N VAL A 190 2.08 29.64 13.58
CA VAL A 190 1.41 28.38 13.25
C VAL A 190 2.41 27.23 13.36
N LYS A 191 2.09 26.24 14.19
CA LYS A 191 2.89 25.02 14.42
C LYS A 191 2.19 23.74 13.99
N GLY A 192 0.90 23.82 13.70
CA GLY A 192 0.14 22.67 13.25
C GLY A 192 -1.32 22.98 13.02
N LEU A 193 -2.05 21.94 12.62
CA LEU A 193 -3.49 21.99 12.41
C LEU A 193 -4.09 20.66 12.85
N ILE A 194 -5.19 20.68 13.59
CA ILE A 194 -6.03 19.52 13.88
C ILE A 194 -7.35 19.70 13.14
N THR A 195 -7.85 18.63 12.48
CA THR A 195 -9.18 18.66 11.87
C THR A 195 -10.16 17.73 12.58
N SER A 196 -11.45 18.04 12.47
CA SER A 196 -12.51 17.19 13.01
C SER A 196 -12.54 15.82 12.33
N GLN A 197 -12.14 15.76 11.05
CA GLN A 197 -12.04 14.52 10.29
C GLN A 197 -10.93 13.61 10.85
N ASP A 198 -9.77 14.17 11.19
CA ASP A 198 -8.64 13.38 11.73
C ASP A 198 -9.01 12.75 13.07
N ILE A 199 -9.74 13.47 13.92
CA ILE A 199 -10.25 12.93 15.19
C ILE A 199 -11.32 11.86 14.96
N ALA A 200 -12.24 12.08 14.02
CA ALA A 200 -13.26 11.09 13.68
C ALA A 200 -12.66 9.80 13.11
N ASP A 201 -11.61 9.94 12.30
CA ASP A 201 -10.88 8.81 11.71
C ASP A 201 -10.14 7.99 12.77
N LEU A 202 -9.62 8.62 13.83
CA LEU A 202 -9.02 7.90 14.97
C LEU A 202 -10.01 6.96 15.65
N GLU A 203 -11.23 7.44 15.89
CA GLU A 203 -12.28 6.67 16.55
C GLU A 203 -12.84 5.57 15.62
N LYS A 204 -12.95 5.86 14.34
CA LYS A 204 -13.50 4.95 13.34
C LYS A 204 -12.56 3.81 12.99
N TYR A 205 -11.25 4.07 13.00
CA TYR A 205 -10.21 3.12 12.57
C TYR A 205 -9.20 2.81 13.69
N PRO A 206 -9.63 2.12 14.77
CA PRO A 206 -8.77 1.84 15.92
C PRO A 206 -7.60 0.92 15.56
N ASP A 207 -7.77 0.06 14.55
CA ASP A 207 -6.78 -0.90 14.09
C ASP A 207 -5.87 -0.35 12.98
N ALA A 208 -5.94 0.95 12.65
CA ALA A 208 -5.14 1.55 11.58
C ALA A 208 -3.64 1.31 11.79
N SER A 209 -2.95 0.99 10.69
CA SER A 209 -1.48 0.85 10.67
C SER A 209 -0.83 2.22 10.70
N LYS A 210 -0.11 2.54 11.79
CA LYS A 210 0.47 3.86 12.05
C LYS A 210 1.95 3.78 12.37
N ASP A 211 2.68 4.83 12.01
CA ASP A 211 4.06 5.05 12.42
C ASP A 211 4.14 5.56 13.86
N LYS A 212 5.37 5.77 14.35
CA LYS A 212 5.62 6.26 15.72
C LYS A 212 5.06 7.68 15.99
N LYS A 213 4.77 8.44 14.94
CA LYS A 213 4.16 9.78 15.02
C LYS A 213 2.62 9.72 14.90
N GLY A 214 2.03 8.52 14.81
CA GLY A 214 0.59 8.32 14.67
C GLY A 214 0.06 8.52 13.24
N ARG A 215 0.92 8.65 12.23
CA ARG A 215 0.56 8.84 10.83
C ARG A 215 0.42 7.48 10.11
N PRO A 216 -0.38 7.39 9.04
CA PRO A 216 -0.54 6.15 8.29
C PRO A 216 0.79 5.56 7.82
N LEU A 217 0.94 4.24 7.90
CA LEU A 217 2.07 3.53 7.30
C LEU A 217 1.95 3.52 5.78
N VAL A 218 3.06 3.76 5.10
CA VAL A 218 3.17 3.69 3.64
C VAL A 218 4.53 3.16 3.21
N GLY A 219 4.54 2.30 2.19
CA GLY A 219 5.75 1.89 1.51
C GLY A 219 5.85 2.47 0.12
N ALA A 220 7.06 2.45 -0.45
CA ALA A 220 7.31 2.86 -1.83
C ALA A 220 8.32 1.93 -2.51
N ALA A 221 8.18 1.75 -3.82
CA ALA A 221 9.00 0.83 -4.58
C ALA A 221 10.17 1.57 -5.26
N VAL A 222 11.34 0.96 -5.25
CA VAL A 222 12.51 1.43 -5.98
C VAL A 222 13.00 0.37 -6.97
N GLY A 223 13.63 0.82 -8.06
CA GLY A 223 14.24 -0.05 -9.06
C GLY A 223 15.64 -0.52 -8.67
N VAL A 224 16.35 -1.13 -9.64
CA VAL A 224 17.74 -1.61 -9.49
C VAL A 224 18.71 -0.95 -10.46
N LYS A 225 18.25 0.06 -11.21
CA LYS A 225 19.03 0.80 -12.21
C LYS A 225 18.60 2.27 -12.21
N GLY A 226 19.41 3.11 -12.88
CA GLY A 226 19.09 4.53 -13.06
C GLY A 226 19.11 5.30 -11.74
N ASP A 227 18.01 5.94 -11.44
CA ASP A 227 17.80 6.90 -10.35
C ASP A 227 17.59 6.27 -8.96
N PHE A 228 17.79 4.96 -8.79
CA PHE A 228 17.35 4.25 -7.58
C PHE A 228 17.91 4.82 -6.26
N MET A 229 19.15 5.33 -6.25
CA MET A 229 19.73 5.92 -5.02
C MET A 229 19.12 7.29 -4.72
N GLU A 230 19.01 8.16 -5.71
CA GLU A 230 18.39 9.48 -5.58
C GLU A 230 16.91 9.36 -5.16
N ARG A 231 16.19 8.44 -5.78
CA ARG A 231 14.80 8.09 -5.41
C ARG A 231 14.70 7.56 -3.99
N THR A 232 15.62 6.69 -3.58
CA THR A 232 15.70 6.17 -2.20
C THR A 232 15.86 7.30 -1.20
N GLU A 233 16.80 8.22 -1.43
CA GLU A 233 17.07 9.37 -0.57
C GLU A 233 15.82 10.25 -0.43
N ALA A 234 15.22 10.66 -1.55
CA ALA A 234 14.02 11.49 -1.57
C ALA A 234 12.81 10.82 -0.86
N LEU A 235 12.64 9.50 -1.00
CA LEU A 235 11.58 8.76 -0.32
C LEU A 235 11.83 8.64 1.20
N ILE A 236 13.08 8.52 1.62
CA ILE A 236 13.46 8.54 3.05
C ILE A 236 13.21 9.92 3.65
N GLU A 237 13.58 11.00 2.94
CA GLU A 237 13.29 12.38 3.36
C GLU A 237 11.78 12.65 3.46
N ALA A 238 10.97 12.01 2.60
CA ALA A 238 9.51 12.03 2.67
C ALA A 238 8.95 11.16 3.82
N GLU A 239 9.81 10.57 4.67
CA GLU A 239 9.45 9.71 5.81
C GLU A 239 8.65 8.46 5.40
N THR A 240 9.00 7.85 4.27
CA THR A 240 8.47 6.53 3.87
C THR A 240 8.87 5.47 4.90
N ASP A 241 7.92 4.65 5.37
CA ASP A 241 8.18 3.68 6.44
C ASP A 241 8.97 2.47 5.97
N VAL A 242 8.75 2.02 4.73
CA VAL A 242 9.43 0.85 4.16
C VAL A 242 9.66 1.03 2.66
N LEU A 243 10.85 0.68 2.21
CA LEU A 243 11.17 0.64 0.79
C LEU A 243 11.13 -0.78 0.24
N VAL A 244 10.75 -0.92 -1.03
CA VAL A 244 10.67 -2.20 -1.72
C VAL A 244 11.55 -2.18 -2.96
N VAL A 245 12.68 -2.88 -2.94
CA VAL A 245 13.47 -3.14 -4.15
C VAL A 245 12.71 -4.17 -4.99
N ASP A 246 12.12 -3.70 -6.09
CA ASP A 246 11.20 -4.49 -6.91
C ASP A 246 11.73 -4.74 -8.32
N ILE A 247 11.98 -6.02 -8.62
CA ILE A 247 12.40 -6.51 -9.92
C ILE A 247 11.83 -7.91 -10.17
N ALA A 248 11.55 -8.26 -11.43
CA ALA A 248 10.99 -9.55 -11.83
C ALA A 248 11.86 -10.74 -11.37
N HIS A 249 13.19 -10.59 -11.37
CA HIS A 249 14.15 -11.59 -10.90
C HIS A 249 15.08 -11.00 -9.84
N GLY A 250 14.66 -11.08 -8.58
CA GLY A 250 15.39 -10.54 -7.41
C GLY A 250 16.66 -11.31 -7.04
N HIS A 251 16.82 -12.56 -7.49
CA HIS A 251 18.07 -13.32 -7.29
C HIS A 251 19.07 -13.00 -8.42
N SER A 252 19.41 -11.73 -8.55
CA SER A 252 20.37 -11.21 -9.54
C SER A 252 21.41 -10.33 -8.86
N GLU A 253 22.56 -10.19 -9.49
CA GLU A 253 23.64 -9.34 -8.98
C GLU A 253 23.19 -7.89 -8.80
N ASN A 254 22.42 -7.35 -9.75
CA ASN A 254 21.90 -6.01 -9.68
C ASN A 254 21.01 -5.81 -8.42
N ALA A 255 20.08 -6.74 -8.15
CA ALA A 255 19.22 -6.65 -6.97
C ALA A 255 20.03 -6.74 -5.67
N ILE A 256 20.96 -7.70 -5.58
CA ILE A 256 21.80 -7.89 -4.39
C ILE A 256 22.67 -6.66 -4.12
N ASN A 257 23.28 -6.08 -5.17
CA ASN A 257 24.11 -4.89 -5.04
C ASN A 257 23.27 -3.65 -4.70
N THR A 258 22.06 -3.52 -5.26
CA THR A 258 21.13 -2.44 -4.88
C THR A 258 20.79 -2.49 -3.40
N VAL A 259 20.41 -3.66 -2.87
CA VAL A 259 20.15 -3.85 -1.43
C VAL A 259 21.35 -3.45 -0.60
N LYS A 260 22.56 -3.92 -0.95
CA LYS A 260 23.79 -3.58 -0.23
C LYS A 260 24.08 -2.08 -0.23
N ASN A 261 23.89 -1.42 -1.38
CA ASN A 261 24.15 0.02 -1.53
C ASN A 261 23.17 0.84 -0.70
N ILE A 262 21.86 0.51 -0.73
CA ILE A 262 20.85 1.18 0.08
C ILE A 262 21.15 0.99 1.57
N LYS A 263 21.36 -0.25 2.03
CA LYS A 263 21.66 -0.53 3.45
C LYS A 263 22.97 0.06 3.92
N LYS A 264 23.95 0.24 3.05
CA LYS A 264 25.21 0.94 3.38
C LYS A 264 25.01 2.44 3.55
N ALA A 265 24.20 3.07 2.67
CA ALA A 265 23.93 4.51 2.72
C ALA A 265 22.91 4.87 3.81
N PHE A 266 21.90 4.03 4.01
CA PHE A 266 20.77 4.24 4.90
C PHE A 266 20.55 2.99 5.80
N PRO A 267 21.38 2.76 6.82
CA PRO A 267 21.33 1.53 7.64
C PRO A 267 20.00 1.29 8.35
N ASP A 268 19.34 2.38 8.74
CA ASP A 268 18.08 2.35 9.51
C ASP A 268 16.84 2.20 8.64
N CYS A 269 16.99 2.27 7.30
CA CYS A 269 15.87 2.09 6.37
C CYS A 269 15.33 0.67 6.43
N GLU A 270 14.03 0.50 6.66
CA GLU A 270 13.34 -0.79 6.50
C GLU A 270 13.26 -1.14 5.00
N LEU A 271 13.83 -2.27 4.61
CA LEU A 271 14.02 -2.64 3.22
C LEU A 271 13.51 -4.05 2.91
N ILE A 272 12.53 -4.13 2.03
CA ILE A 272 12.03 -5.36 1.43
C ILE A 272 12.70 -5.53 0.08
N ALA A 273 13.03 -6.74 -0.33
CA ALA A 273 13.47 -6.99 -1.71
C ALA A 273 12.87 -8.25 -2.30
N GLY A 274 12.70 -8.26 -3.60
CA GLY A 274 12.19 -9.39 -4.39
C GLY A 274 12.09 -9.06 -5.89
N ASN A 275 11.53 -10.00 -6.69
CA ASN A 275 10.96 -11.25 -6.25
C ASN A 275 11.94 -12.42 -6.37
N VAL A 276 11.90 -13.30 -5.41
CA VAL A 276 12.60 -14.58 -5.46
C VAL A 276 11.62 -15.74 -5.36
N ALA A 277 12.06 -16.96 -5.66
CA ALA A 277 11.23 -18.16 -5.59
C ALA A 277 11.98 -19.39 -5.05
N THR A 278 13.17 -19.19 -4.51
CA THR A 278 14.04 -20.29 -4.04
C THR A 278 14.68 -19.99 -2.70
N SER A 279 14.99 -21.04 -1.93
CA SER A 279 15.74 -20.93 -0.68
C SER A 279 17.05 -20.16 -0.84
N LYS A 280 17.80 -20.42 -1.93
CA LYS A 280 19.08 -19.75 -2.19
C LYS A 280 18.91 -18.26 -2.45
N GLY A 281 17.95 -17.87 -3.30
CA GLY A 281 17.65 -16.45 -3.55
C GLY A 281 17.23 -15.70 -2.29
N THR A 282 16.41 -16.35 -1.44
CA THR A 282 16.02 -15.81 -0.13
C THR A 282 17.26 -15.60 0.77
N GLU A 283 18.11 -16.62 0.89
CA GLU A 283 19.31 -16.54 1.74
C GLU A 283 20.27 -15.44 1.28
N ASP A 284 20.47 -15.28 -0.03
CA ASP A 284 21.38 -14.27 -0.57
C ASP A 284 20.85 -12.83 -0.39
N LEU A 285 19.53 -12.60 -0.51
CA LEU A 285 18.92 -11.31 -0.16
C LEU A 285 19.02 -11.01 1.34
N ILE A 286 18.81 -12.00 2.21
CA ILE A 286 18.97 -11.84 3.66
C ILE A 286 20.43 -11.47 4.00
N LYS A 287 21.41 -12.13 3.40
CA LYS A 287 22.84 -11.79 3.56
C LYS A 287 23.18 -10.40 3.01
N ALA A 288 22.43 -9.91 2.04
CA ALA A 288 22.60 -8.54 1.54
C ALA A 288 22.05 -7.47 2.50
N GLY A 289 21.23 -7.85 3.49
CA GLY A 289 20.77 -6.98 4.58
C GLY A 289 19.30 -6.59 4.53
N VAL A 290 18.44 -7.31 3.80
CA VAL A 290 17.00 -7.01 3.77
C VAL A 290 16.31 -7.29 5.11
N ASP A 291 15.21 -6.58 5.36
CA ASP A 291 14.37 -6.74 6.55
C ASP A 291 13.12 -7.58 6.28
N ALA A 292 12.79 -7.85 5.00
CA ALA A 292 11.84 -8.88 4.57
C ALA A 292 12.13 -9.30 3.13
N VAL A 293 11.65 -10.48 2.73
CA VAL A 293 11.83 -11.02 1.38
C VAL A 293 10.47 -11.22 0.70
N LYS A 294 10.32 -10.67 -0.50
CA LYS A 294 9.12 -10.82 -1.35
C LYS A 294 9.29 -12.00 -2.30
N VAL A 295 8.32 -12.95 -2.24
CA VAL A 295 8.41 -14.27 -2.87
C VAL A 295 7.30 -14.45 -3.90
N GLY A 296 7.70 -14.75 -5.14
CA GLY A 296 6.77 -15.06 -6.22
C GLY A 296 7.35 -14.70 -7.59
N VAL A 297 7.59 -15.71 -8.44
CA VAL A 297 8.06 -15.53 -9.81
C VAL A 297 7.09 -16.19 -10.77
N GLY A 298 6.43 -15.36 -11.58
CA GLY A 298 5.48 -15.79 -12.59
C GLY A 298 4.12 -16.26 -12.03
N SER A 299 3.77 -15.93 -10.77
CA SER A 299 2.50 -16.33 -10.14
C SER A 299 1.38 -15.31 -10.25
N GLY A 300 1.69 -14.06 -10.68
CA GLY A 300 0.69 -13.00 -10.85
C GLY A 300 -0.33 -13.30 -11.94
N SER A 301 -1.56 -12.84 -11.79
CA SER A 301 -2.69 -13.12 -12.70
C SER A 301 -2.48 -12.59 -14.14
N ILE A 302 -1.67 -11.56 -14.31
CA ILE A 302 -1.33 -10.91 -15.58
C ILE A 302 0.15 -11.03 -15.91
N CYS A 303 0.89 -11.88 -15.17
CA CYS A 303 2.28 -12.20 -15.41
C CYS A 303 2.37 -13.37 -16.40
N ILE A 304 3.11 -13.20 -17.48
CA ILE A 304 3.39 -14.24 -18.48
C ILE A 304 4.86 -14.64 -18.52
N THR A 305 5.65 -14.27 -17.51
CA THR A 305 7.07 -14.63 -17.40
C THR A 305 7.31 -16.13 -17.61
N ARG A 306 6.48 -17.00 -17.00
CA ARG A 306 6.61 -18.46 -17.15
C ARG A 306 6.39 -18.95 -18.59
N VAL A 307 5.52 -18.27 -19.33
CA VAL A 307 5.23 -18.60 -20.74
C VAL A 307 6.36 -18.12 -21.64
N ILE A 308 6.85 -16.92 -21.40
CA ILE A 308 7.86 -16.26 -22.25
C ILE A 308 9.25 -16.83 -21.99
N THR A 309 9.63 -17.02 -20.73
CA THR A 309 11.00 -17.39 -20.35
C THR A 309 11.15 -18.87 -19.99
N GLY A 310 10.05 -19.59 -19.75
CA GLY A 310 10.06 -20.93 -19.19
C GLY A 310 10.46 -21.00 -17.72
N SER A 311 10.70 -19.84 -17.06
CA SER A 311 11.21 -19.76 -15.69
C SER A 311 10.08 -19.41 -14.72
N GLY A 312 10.10 -20.02 -13.53
CA GLY A 312 9.16 -19.75 -12.44
C GLY A 312 9.00 -20.95 -11.52
N VAL A 313 8.39 -20.70 -10.35
CA VAL A 313 8.08 -21.76 -9.36
C VAL A 313 6.62 -21.60 -8.95
N PRO A 314 5.82 -22.69 -8.88
CA PRO A 314 4.48 -22.65 -8.33
C PRO A 314 4.46 -22.05 -6.92
N GLN A 315 3.47 -21.17 -6.65
CA GLN A 315 3.55 -20.22 -5.53
C GLN A 315 3.62 -20.89 -4.15
N LEU A 316 2.86 -21.94 -3.93
CA LEU A 316 2.89 -22.66 -2.66
C LEU A 316 4.29 -23.22 -2.37
N THR A 317 4.90 -23.89 -3.37
CA THR A 317 6.25 -24.42 -3.26
C THR A 317 7.28 -23.31 -3.01
N ALA A 318 7.17 -22.18 -3.73
CA ALA A 318 8.06 -21.04 -3.53
C ALA A 318 7.97 -20.50 -2.09
N VAL A 319 6.75 -20.33 -1.56
CA VAL A 319 6.55 -19.85 -0.18
C VAL A 319 7.11 -20.84 0.83
N LEU A 320 6.81 -22.14 0.71
CA LEU A 320 7.31 -23.19 1.61
C LEU A 320 8.84 -23.23 1.66
N ASP A 321 9.51 -23.14 0.49
CA ASP A 321 10.97 -23.19 0.42
C ASP A 321 11.61 -21.92 1.00
N CYS A 322 11.05 -20.74 0.70
CA CYS A 322 11.58 -19.47 1.16
C CYS A 322 11.30 -19.25 2.66
N ALA A 323 10.11 -19.65 3.16
CA ALA A 323 9.73 -19.51 4.56
C ALA A 323 10.65 -20.31 5.52
N LYS A 324 11.16 -21.46 5.09
CA LYS A 324 12.17 -22.22 5.87
C LYS A 324 13.42 -21.37 6.14
N ILE A 325 13.87 -20.62 5.15
CA ILE A 325 15.04 -19.75 5.27
C ILE A 325 14.70 -18.50 6.09
N GLY A 326 13.55 -17.87 5.81
CA GLY A 326 13.04 -16.73 6.59
C GLY A 326 12.98 -17.05 8.09
N LYS A 327 12.38 -18.18 8.45
CA LYS A 327 12.29 -18.67 9.83
C LYS A 327 13.68 -18.87 10.48
N LYS A 328 14.66 -19.41 9.74
CA LYS A 328 16.04 -19.62 10.24
C LYS A 328 16.73 -18.31 10.59
N HIS A 329 16.43 -17.23 9.90
CA HIS A 329 17.07 -15.92 10.07
C HIS A 329 16.18 -14.88 10.76
N ASP A 330 15.00 -15.25 11.20
CA ASP A 330 13.95 -14.36 11.76
C ASP A 330 13.61 -13.18 10.81
N ILE A 331 13.53 -13.49 9.51
CA ILE A 331 13.17 -12.53 8.46
C ILE A 331 11.78 -12.87 7.90
N PRO A 332 10.83 -11.93 7.92
CA PRO A 332 9.49 -12.12 7.37
C PRO A 332 9.50 -12.43 5.86
N ILE A 333 8.60 -13.30 5.45
CA ILE A 333 8.39 -13.67 4.05
C ILE A 333 7.03 -13.13 3.59
N ILE A 334 7.02 -12.43 2.46
CA ILE A 334 5.83 -11.88 1.83
C ILE A 334 5.48 -12.75 0.63
N SER A 335 4.29 -13.35 0.63
CA SER A 335 3.78 -14.09 -0.53
C SER A 335 3.20 -13.13 -1.55
N ASP A 336 3.82 -13.00 -2.71
CA ASP A 336 3.39 -12.10 -3.78
C ASP A 336 2.94 -12.86 -5.02
N GLY A 337 1.65 -12.72 -5.35
CA GLY A 337 0.99 -13.37 -6.49
C GLY A 337 0.36 -14.73 -6.16
N GLY A 338 -0.46 -15.21 -7.08
CA GLY A 338 -1.18 -16.49 -6.98
C GLY A 338 -2.42 -16.47 -6.07
N THR A 339 -2.62 -15.43 -5.27
CA THR A 339 -3.76 -15.28 -4.36
C THR A 339 -4.97 -14.72 -5.10
N ARG A 340 -6.06 -15.46 -5.16
CA ARG A 340 -7.33 -15.09 -5.81
C ARG A 340 -8.50 -15.05 -4.82
N THR A 341 -8.37 -15.77 -3.72
CA THR A 341 -9.41 -15.96 -2.70
C THR A 341 -8.83 -15.83 -1.30
N SER A 342 -9.68 -15.66 -0.30
CA SER A 342 -9.27 -15.73 1.12
C SER A 342 -8.70 -17.09 1.50
N GLY A 343 -9.15 -18.17 0.85
CA GLY A 343 -8.58 -19.52 1.03
C GLY A 343 -7.13 -19.63 0.53
N ASP A 344 -6.80 -18.97 -0.59
CA ASP A 344 -5.41 -18.92 -1.08
C ASP A 344 -4.53 -18.09 -0.12
N ALA A 345 -5.08 -16.98 0.37
CA ALA A 345 -4.43 -16.16 1.40
C ALA A 345 -4.14 -16.97 2.67
N THR A 346 -5.12 -17.72 3.15
CA THR A 346 -4.97 -18.61 4.31
C THR A 346 -3.88 -19.67 4.08
N LYS A 347 -3.86 -20.29 2.90
CA LYS A 347 -2.83 -21.29 2.55
C LYS A 347 -1.43 -20.69 2.43
N ALA A 348 -1.30 -19.45 1.93
CA ALA A 348 -0.02 -18.75 1.89
C ALA A 348 0.52 -18.49 3.30
N LEU A 349 -0.34 -18.01 4.22
CA LEU A 349 0.03 -17.85 5.64
C LEU A 349 0.40 -19.18 6.27
N ALA A 350 -0.41 -20.22 6.08
CA ALA A 350 -0.14 -21.56 6.60
C ALA A 350 1.19 -22.14 6.08
N ALA A 351 1.60 -21.78 4.87
CA ALA A 351 2.89 -22.17 4.28
C ALA A 351 4.09 -21.42 4.88
N GLY A 352 3.86 -20.48 5.78
CA GLY A 352 4.92 -19.74 6.49
C GLY A 352 5.13 -18.32 6.01
N ALA A 353 4.28 -17.77 5.12
CA ALA A 353 4.31 -16.35 4.83
C ALA A 353 3.84 -15.55 6.05
N SER A 354 4.50 -14.43 6.32
CA SER A 354 4.08 -13.47 7.35
C SER A 354 2.96 -12.57 6.85
N SER A 355 3.00 -12.18 5.57
CA SER A 355 2.00 -11.34 4.94
C SER A 355 1.86 -11.68 3.45
N ILE A 356 0.83 -11.11 2.81
CA ILE A 356 0.43 -11.42 1.46
C ILE A 356 0.28 -10.13 0.67
N MET A 357 1.01 -10.01 -0.44
CA MET A 357 0.82 -8.93 -1.39
C MET A 357 -0.25 -9.32 -2.40
N VAL A 358 -1.24 -8.46 -2.56
CA VAL A 358 -2.39 -8.67 -3.45
C VAL A 358 -2.50 -7.55 -4.49
N GLY A 359 -2.63 -7.94 -5.75
CA GLY A 359 -2.81 -7.04 -6.88
C GLY A 359 -4.19 -7.17 -7.50
N SER A 360 -4.48 -8.29 -8.17
CA SER A 360 -5.71 -8.48 -8.95
C SER A 360 -7.00 -8.42 -8.12
N ILE A 361 -6.93 -8.78 -6.85
CA ILE A 361 -8.07 -8.68 -5.94
C ILE A 361 -8.46 -7.20 -5.76
N LEU A 362 -7.49 -6.31 -5.60
CA LEU A 362 -7.69 -4.89 -5.36
C LEU A 362 -7.84 -4.07 -6.64
N GLY A 363 -7.33 -4.58 -7.76
CA GLY A 363 -7.53 -3.95 -9.06
C GLY A 363 -9.03 -3.88 -9.41
N GLY A 364 -9.51 -2.72 -9.89
CA GLY A 364 -10.91 -2.48 -10.20
C GLY A 364 -11.75 -1.89 -9.07
N THR A 365 -11.14 -1.61 -7.90
CA THR A 365 -11.80 -0.89 -6.79
C THR A 365 -11.85 0.62 -7.02
N ASP A 366 -12.64 1.33 -6.23
CA ASP A 366 -12.75 2.78 -6.29
C ASP A 366 -11.37 3.45 -6.10
N GLU A 367 -10.61 2.95 -5.17
CA GLU A 367 -9.31 3.48 -4.72
C GLU A 367 -8.15 3.12 -5.64
N SER A 368 -8.32 2.11 -6.53
CA SER A 368 -7.28 1.77 -7.50
C SER A 368 -7.15 2.86 -8.58
N PRO A 369 -5.93 3.15 -9.08
CA PRO A 369 -5.72 4.14 -10.12
C PRO A 369 -6.49 3.84 -11.43
N GLY A 370 -6.69 4.90 -12.21
CA GLY A 370 -7.29 4.82 -13.53
C GLY A 370 -8.82 5.01 -13.54
N SER A 371 -9.31 5.42 -14.71
CA SER A 371 -10.72 5.72 -14.93
C SER A 371 -11.56 4.46 -15.10
N THR A 372 -12.82 4.54 -14.67
CA THR A 372 -13.80 3.49 -14.90
C THR A 372 -14.30 3.56 -16.36
N ILE A 373 -14.30 2.43 -17.05
CA ILE A 373 -14.76 2.28 -18.43
C ILE A 373 -16.08 1.50 -18.41
N THR A 374 -17.09 2.00 -19.14
CA THR A 374 -18.36 1.28 -19.33
C THR A 374 -18.33 0.52 -20.67
N LYS A 375 -18.52 -0.80 -20.62
CA LYS A 375 -18.61 -1.68 -21.79
C LYS A 375 -19.80 -2.62 -21.61
N ASN A 376 -20.73 -2.62 -22.60
CA ASN A 376 -21.93 -3.46 -22.57
C ASN A 376 -22.75 -3.32 -21.26
N GLY A 377 -22.91 -2.08 -20.77
CA GLY A 377 -23.66 -1.79 -19.54
C GLY A 377 -22.95 -2.17 -18.23
N LYS A 378 -21.74 -2.74 -18.28
CA LYS A 378 -20.94 -3.12 -17.11
C LYS A 378 -19.73 -2.19 -16.98
N ARG A 379 -19.35 -1.88 -15.73
CA ARG A 379 -18.18 -1.06 -15.43
C ARG A 379 -16.94 -1.93 -15.26
N PHE A 380 -15.80 -1.42 -15.77
CA PHE A 380 -14.49 -2.05 -15.72
C PHE A 380 -13.42 -1.01 -15.40
N LYS A 381 -12.27 -1.46 -14.89
CA LYS A 381 -11.03 -0.67 -14.84
C LYS A 381 -9.92 -1.40 -15.60
N ILE A 382 -8.93 -0.64 -16.07
CA ILE A 382 -7.72 -1.20 -16.68
C ILE A 382 -6.88 -1.82 -15.56
N TYR A 383 -6.35 -3.00 -15.83
CA TYR A 383 -5.43 -3.70 -14.94
C TYR A 383 -4.27 -4.25 -15.78
N ARG A 384 -3.03 -3.84 -15.46
CA ARG A 384 -1.88 -4.21 -16.27
C ARG A 384 -0.68 -4.65 -15.43
N GLY A 385 0.11 -5.58 -15.99
CA GLY A 385 1.37 -6.02 -15.40
C GLY A 385 2.45 -4.95 -15.53
N MET A 386 3.30 -4.81 -14.52
CA MET A 386 4.41 -3.85 -14.52
C MET A 386 5.45 -4.15 -15.64
N ALA A 387 5.51 -5.39 -16.12
CA ALA A 387 6.30 -5.80 -17.28
C ALA A 387 5.47 -5.88 -18.58
N SER A 388 4.32 -5.20 -18.68
CA SER A 388 3.56 -5.06 -19.92
C SER A 388 4.16 -3.98 -20.80
N LEU A 389 3.83 -4.00 -22.07
CA LEU A 389 4.32 -3.02 -23.03
C LEU A 389 3.92 -1.60 -22.64
N GLY A 390 2.65 -1.34 -22.35
CA GLY A 390 2.17 -0.01 -22.00
C GLY A 390 2.74 0.50 -20.67
N ALA A 391 2.97 -0.39 -19.68
CA ALA A 391 3.66 -0.01 -18.46
C ALA A 391 5.11 0.39 -18.71
N SER A 392 5.83 -0.34 -19.60
CA SER A 392 7.21 -0.03 -19.98
C SER A 392 7.32 1.29 -20.72
N ILE A 393 6.40 1.54 -21.67
CA ILE A 393 6.30 2.81 -22.41
C ILE A 393 6.08 3.97 -21.44
N GLY A 394 5.07 3.85 -20.56
CA GLY A 394 4.73 4.89 -19.60
C GLY A 394 5.89 5.22 -18.67
N ARG A 395 6.63 4.21 -18.19
CA ARG A 395 7.81 4.39 -17.36
C ARG A 395 8.91 5.15 -18.12
N LYS A 396 9.28 4.68 -19.32
CA LYS A 396 10.37 5.27 -20.09
C LYS A 396 10.08 6.72 -20.48
N SER A 397 8.84 7.02 -20.85
CA SER A 397 8.41 8.39 -21.12
C SER A 397 8.58 9.32 -19.91
N LYS A 398 8.38 8.82 -18.68
CA LYS A 398 8.59 9.59 -17.45
C LYS A 398 10.06 9.72 -17.05
N GLU A 399 10.86 8.67 -17.25
CA GLU A 399 12.29 8.65 -16.90
C GLU A 399 13.13 9.49 -17.88
N THR A 400 12.82 9.49 -19.18
CA THR A 400 13.67 10.12 -20.21
C THR A 400 13.03 11.30 -20.94
N GLY A 401 11.74 11.54 -20.74
CA GLY A 401 10.97 12.59 -21.43
C GLY A 401 10.72 12.31 -22.93
N THR A 402 11.31 11.27 -23.50
CA THR A 402 11.18 10.88 -24.90
C THR A 402 11.01 9.37 -25.04
N PHE A 403 10.17 8.95 -25.95
CA PHE A 403 10.00 7.54 -26.31
C PHE A 403 10.12 7.38 -27.83
N ASP A 404 11.14 6.65 -28.31
CA ASP A 404 11.24 6.26 -29.70
C ASP A 404 10.57 4.89 -29.90
N LEU A 405 9.38 4.92 -30.51
CA LEU A 405 8.57 3.73 -30.77
C LEU A 405 9.29 2.69 -31.65
N THR A 406 10.25 3.09 -32.46
CA THR A 406 10.84 2.19 -33.46
C THR A 406 12.08 1.44 -32.97
N GLU A 407 12.94 2.08 -32.20
CA GLU A 407 14.11 1.42 -31.60
C GLU A 407 13.77 0.60 -30.35
N ASP A 408 12.88 1.11 -29.51
CA ASP A 408 12.55 0.51 -28.23
C ASP A 408 11.66 -0.73 -28.30
N LEU A 409 10.86 -0.87 -29.38
CA LEU A 409 9.98 -2.04 -29.58
C LEU A 409 10.70 -3.27 -30.14
N ASN A 410 11.82 -3.09 -30.83
CA ASN A 410 12.51 -4.21 -31.48
C ASN A 410 13.19 -5.16 -30.50
N ASP A 411 13.59 -4.68 -29.33
CA ASP A 411 14.32 -5.46 -28.32
C ASP A 411 13.49 -5.77 -27.04
N TYR A 412 12.25 -5.26 -26.97
CA TYR A 412 11.41 -5.44 -25.77
C TYR A 412 10.50 -6.65 -25.89
N VAL A 413 10.66 -7.61 -24.97
CA VAL A 413 9.75 -8.74 -24.81
C VAL A 413 8.90 -8.53 -23.56
N ALA A 414 7.59 -8.34 -23.74
CA ALA A 414 6.68 -8.16 -22.62
C ALA A 414 6.50 -9.47 -21.83
N GLU A 415 6.67 -9.37 -20.52
CA GLU A 415 6.41 -10.46 -19.56
C GLU A 415 5.12 -10.25 -18.76
N GLY A 416 4.31 -9.27 -19.14
CA GLY A 416 3.00 -8.96 -18.56
C GLY A 416 1.99 -8.62 -19.65
N VAL A 417 0.72 -8.78 -19.32
CA VAL A 417 -0.40 -8.41 -20.19
C VAL A 417 -1.19 -7.24 -19.62
N GLU A 418 -1.97 -6.59 -20.49
CA GLU A 418 -2.95 -5.57 -20.14
C GLU A 418 -4.34 -6.15 -20.28
N ALA A 419 -5.19 -5.90 -19.31
CA ALA A 419 -6.54 -6.47 -19.26
C ALA A 419 -7.52 -5.45 -18.65
N MET A 420 -8.80 -5.74 -18.80
CA MET A 420 -9.86 -5.08 -18.05
C MET A 420 -10.36 -6.01 -16.94
N VAL A 421 -10.49 -5.48 -15.73
CA VAL A 421 -11.12 -6.19 -14.62
C VAL A 421 -12.48 -5.56 -14.29
N PRO A 422 -13.46 -6.34 -13.86
CA PRO A 422 -14.74 -5.80 -13.40
C PRO A 422 -14.51 -4.77 -12.28
N TYR A 423 -15.30 -3.71 -12.30
CA TYR A 423 -15.38 -2.77 -11.19
C TYR A 423 -15.96 -3.47 -9.95
N LYS A 424 -15.37 -3.23 -8.78
CA LYS A 424 -15.63 -4.00 -7.55
C LYS A 424 -16.14 -3.17 -6.37
N GLY A 425 -16.30 -1.84 -6.54
CA GLY A 425 -16.66 -0.95 -5.42
C GLY A 425 -15.50 -0.67 -4.49
N SER A 426 -15.78 -0.43 -3.21
CA SER A 426 -14.78 -0.07 -2.21
C SER A 426 -13.82 -1.21 -1.87
N VAL A 427 -12.55 -0.87 -1.70
CA VAL A 427 -11.52 -1.82 -1.24
C VAL A 427 -11.78 -2.30 0.19
N THR A 428 -12.41 -1.50 1.05
CA THR A 428 -12.77 -1.87 2.42
C THR A 428 -13.60 -3.15 2.46
N ASP A 429 -14.60 -3.27 1.58
CA ASP A 429 -15.46 -4.46 1.53
C ASP A 429 -14.66 -5.73 1.19
N LEU A 430 -13.69 -5.62 0.28
CA LEU A 430 -12.82 -6.74 -0.09
C LEU A 430 -11.88 -7.12 1.05
N ILE A 431 -11.30 -6.14 1.76
CA ILE A 431 -10.44 -6.39 2.94
C ILE A 431 -11.24 -7.13 4.01
N VAL A 432 -12.47 -6.70 4.31
CA VAL A 432 -13.35 -7.36 5.28
C VAL A 432 -13.62 -8.82 4.89
N GLN A 433 -13.92 -9.09 3.61
CA GLN A 433 -14.19 -10.46 3.14
C GLN A 433 -12.94 -11.35 3.22
N ILE A 434 -11.77 -10.84 2.79
CA ILE A 434 -10.52 -11.61 2.85
C ILE A 434 -10.14 -11.89 4.30
N THR A 435 -10.22 -10.87 5.14
CA THR A 435 -9.91 -10.96 6.58
C THR A 435 -10.83 -11.96 7.28
N GLY A 436 -12.14 -11.90 6.99
CA GLY A 436 -13.12 -12.87 7.50
C GLY A 436 -12.80 -14.32 7.09
N GLY A 437 -12.37 -14.52 5.84
CA GLY A 437 -11.93 -15.83 5.36
C GLY A 437 -10.67 -16.34 6.03
N ILE A 438 -9.65 -15.46 6.23
CA ILE A 438 -8.42 -15.81 6.96
C ILE A 438 -8.72 -16.17 8.42
N ARG A 439 -9.59 -15.40 9.12
CA ARG A 439 -10.03 -15.71 10.49
C ARG A 439 -10.73 -17.07 10.56
N SER A 440 -11.55 -17.39 9.55
CA SER A 440 -12.17 -18.71 9.42
C SER A 440 -11.10 -19.79 9.27
N GLY A 441 -10.12 -19.60 8.39
CA GLY A 441 -9.03 -20.55 8.18
C GLY A 441 -8.18 -20.80 9.43
N LEU A 442 -7.87 -19.76 10.20
CA LEU A 442 -7.22 -19.88 11.51
C LEU A 442 -8.04 -20.77 12.45
N SER A 443 -9.35 -20.53 12.55
CA SER A 443 -10.25 -21.33 13.37
C SER A 443 -10.24 -22.81 12.97
N TYR A 444 -10.27 -23.13 11.65
CA TYR A 444 -10.18 -24.53 11.19
C TYR A 444 -8.82 -25.16 11.47
N CYS A 445 -7.75 -24.40 11.56
CA CYS A 445 -6.42 -24.89 11.94
C CYS A 445 -6.22 -24.98 13.47
N GLY A 446 -7.20 -24.60 14.29
CA GLY A 446 -7.06 -24.50 15.74
C GLY A 446 -5.99 -23.51 16.15
N ALA A 447 -5.90 -22.39 15.43
CA ALA A 447 -4.86 -21.39 15.62
C ALA A 447 -5.45 -20.02 16.00
N HIS A 448 -5.08 -19.45 17.14
CA HIS A 448 -5.53 -18.14 17.59
C HIS A 448 -4.79 -16.98 16.90
N ASN A 449 -3.65 -17.27 16.24
CA ASN A 449 -2.83 -16.28 15.55
C ASN A 449 -2.01 -16.94 14.43
N ILE A 450 -1.38 -16.09 13.60
CA ILE A 450 -0.59 -16.55 12.45
C ILE A 450 0.60 -17.44 12.87
N LYS A 451 1.25 -17.14 14.00
CA LYS A 451 2.36 -17.96 14.50
C LYS A 451 1.91 -19.38 14.83
N GLN A 452 0.78 -19.54 15.54
CA GLN A 452 0.19 -20.86 15.80
C GLN A 452 -0.27 -21.54 14.51
N MET A 453 -0.77 -20.79 13.51
CA MET A 453 -1.06 -21.37 12.20
C MET A 453 0.17 -21.98 11.54
N HIS A 454 1.34 -21.31 11.59
CA HIS A 454 2.60 -21.86 11.08
C HIS A 454 3.01 -23.18 11.78
N GLU A 455 2.62 -23.35 13.03
CA GLU A 455 2.94 -24.54 13.84
C GLU A 455 1.92 -25.67 13.64
N ASN A 456 0.64 -25.32 13.49
CA ASN A 456 -0.46 -26.27 13.45
C ASN A 456 -0.83 -26.75 12.04
N ALA A 457 -0.53 -25.94 10.99
CA ALA A 457 -1.00 -26.21 9.65
C ALA A 457 -0.47 -27.53 9.09
N GLU A 458 -1.38 -28.27 8.47
CA GLU A 458 -1.08 -29.49 7.75
C GLU A 458 -1.76 -29.43 6.38
N PHE A 459 -1.01 -29.73 5.34
CA PHE A 459 -1.53 -29.75 3.99
C PHE A 459 -1.82 -31.17 3.51
N ILE A 460 -2.94 -31.36 2.83
CA ILE A 460 -3.24 -32.54 2.04
C ILE A 460 -3.23 -32.19 0.56
N LYS A 461 -2.58 -33.01 -0.26
CA LYS A 461 -2.57 -32.86 -1.72
C LYS A 461 -3.89 -33.31 -2.31
N MET A 462 -4.42 -32.53 -3.26
CA MET A 462 -5.68 -32.78 -3.93
C MET A 462 -5.46 -33.50 -5.27
N SER A 463 -6.37 -34.42 -5.59
CA SER A 463 -6.53 -34.88 -6.97
C SER A 463 -7.39 -33.94 -7.80
N GLY A 464 -7.39 -34.08 -9.13
CA GLY A 464 -8.31 -33.29 -9.97
C GLY A 464 -9.79 -33.51 -9.61
N ALA A 465 -10.18 -34.70 -9.20
CA ALA A 465 -11.53 -34.98 -8.70
C ALA A 465 -11.83 -34.26 -7.38
N GLY A 466 -10.89 -34.29 -6.43
CA GLY A 466 -11.03 -33.54 -5.17
C GLY A 466 -11.08 -32.04 -5.37
N PHE A 467 -10.39 -31.51 -6.38
CA PHE A 467 -10.51 -30.09 -6.74
C PHE A 467 -11.91 -29.75 -7.25
N ALA A 468 -12.48 -30.59 -8.15
CA ALA A 468 -13.85 -30.42 -8.65
C ALA A 468 -14.90 -30.53 -7.53
N GLU A 469 -14.76 -31.46 -6.60
CA GLU A 469 -15.59 -31.59 -5.40
C GLU A 469 -15.55 -30.35 -4.50
N SER A 470 -14.43 -29.63 -4.50
CA SER A 470 -14.24 -28.42 -3.68
C SER A 470 -14.92 -27.17 -4.28
N GLN A 471 -15.50 -27.26 -5.46
CA GLN A 471 -16.25 -26.17 -6.09
C GLN A 471 -17.75 -26.36 -5.85
N PRO A 472 -18.54 -25.28 -5.83
CA PRO A 472 -19.99 -25.42 -5.85
C PRO A 472 -20.43 -26.28 -7.06
N HIS A 473 -21.24 -27.31 -6.82
CA HIS A 473 -21.77 -28.20 -7.83
C HIS A 473 -23.24 -28.46 -7.54
N ASP A 474 -23.98 -28.92 -8.56
CA ASP A 474 -25.42 -29.18 -8.51
C ASP A 474 -26.28 -27.95 -8.13
N VAL A 475 -25.76 -26.73 -8.37
CA VAL A 475 -26.45 -25.44 -8.10
C VAL A 475 -26.14 -24.43 -9.21
N ASP A 476 -27.09 -23.54 -9.47
CA ASP A 476 -26.90 -22.35 -10.31
C ASP A 476 -26.40 -21.20 -9.43
N LEU A 477 -25.24 -20.66 -9.76
CA LEU A 477 -24.70 -19.49 -9.06
C LEU A 477 -25.44 -18.23 -9.50
N MET A 478 -25.92 -17.45 -8.52
CA MET A 478 -26.61 -16.16 -8.75
C MET A 478 -25.68 -15.06 -9.25
#